data_8959d4452f7a10e69012e3af6105c425
#
_entry.id   8959d4452f7a10e69012e3af6105c425
#
_cell.length_a   1.000
_cell.length_b   1.000
_cell.length_c   1.000
_cell.angle_alpha   90.00
_cell.angle_beta   90.00
_cell.angle_gamma   90.00
#
_symmetry.space_group_name_H-M   'P 1'
#
loop_
_entity.id
_entity.type
_entity.pdbx_description
1 polymer ?
#
loop_
_entity_poly.entity_id
_entity_poly.type
_entity_poly.pdbx_seq_one_letter_code
_entity_poly.pdbx_strand_id
1 'polypeptide(L)'
;MERSAQRLGRALVVIVDDRAAHGELDDGTGPLVTELLEEAGFVVDGSVVVAGELVDIRNALNTAVIGGVDLVVTVGGTGVSPRNVTPEATAGVLDQRVPGIAEAIRASGLAAGAADAGLSRGLSGVSGSTLVVNLASSRAAVRDGMATLTPLVGRLIEELSGLE
;
A
#
# COMPACT_ATOMS: atom_id res chain seq x y z
N MET A 1 -5.75 20.69 27.41
CA MET A 1 -5.43 19.25 27.32
C MET A 1 -5.25 18.88 25.86
N GLU A 2 -4.03 18.63 25.47
CA GLU A 2 -3.78 18.06 24.16
C GLU A 2 -4.32 16.63 24.15
N ARG A 3 -5.27 16.36 23.26
CA ARG A 3 -5.61 14.98 22.94
C ARG A 3 -4.39 14.40 22.25
N SER A 4 -3.68 13.48 22.92
CA SER A 4 -2.67 12.69 22.22
C SER A 4 -3.33 12.06 21.01
N ALA A 5 -2.83 12.37 19.80
CA ALA A 5 -3.33 11.77 18.59
C ALA A 5 -3.25 10.25 18.74
N GLN A 6 -4.40 9.59 18.67
CA GLN A 6 -4.48 8.15 18.79
C GLN A 6 -3.72 7.53 17.62
N ARG A 7 -2.67 6.76 17.91
CA ARG A 7 -1.91 6.06 16.87
C ARG A 7 -2.79 5.00 16.25
N LEU A 8 -2.87 5.00 14.91
CA LEU A 8 -3.65 4.00 14.17
C LEU A 8 -2.96 2.63 14.15
N GLY A 9 -1.65 2.60 14.23
CA GLY A 9 -0.88 1.37 14.21
C GLY A 9 0.48 1.54 13.54
N ARG A 10 1.09 0.40 13.19
CA ARG A 10 2.38 0.34 12.50
C ARG A 10 2.16 0.08 11.01
N ALA A 11 2.95 0.70 10.17
CA ALA A 11 2.88 0.55 8.73
C ALA A 11 4.26 0.31 8.12
N LEU A 12 4.29 -0.40 7.01
CA LEU A 12 5.47 -0.59 6.18
C LEU A 12 5.16 -0.18 4.74
N VAL A 13 6.13 0.46 4.09
CA VAL A 13 6.04 0.86 2.69
C VAL A 13 6.91 -0.07 1.84
N VAL A 14 6.36 -0.60 0.75
CA VAL A 14 7.10 -1.42 -0.22
C VAL A 14 7.04 -0.71 -1.57
N ILE A 15 8.18 -0.24 -2.04
CA ILE A 15 8.31 0.39 -3.35
C ILE A 15 8.78 -0.66 -4.36
N VAL A 16 7.98 -0.86 -5.41
CA VAL A 16 8.29 -1.79 -6.48
C VAL A 16 8.79 -1.00 -7.68
N ASP A 17 10.09 -0.98 -7.87
CA ASP A 17 10.74 -0.19 -8.93
C ASP A 17 12.10 -0.80 -9.26
N ASP A 18 12.25 -1.35 -10.48
CA ASP A 18 13.47 -2.00 -10.92
C ASP A 18 14.67 -1.06 -10.89
N ARG A 19 14.51 0.19 -11.33
CA ARG A 19 15.61 1.14 -11.42
C ARG A 19 16.07 1.60 -10.04
N ALA A 20 15.13 1.85 -9.14
CA ALA A 20 15.45 2.21 -7.76
C ALA A 20 16.08 1.03 -7.02
N ALA A 21 15.59 -0.20 -7.24
CA ALA A 21 16.14 -1.40 -6.64
C ALA A 21 17.58 -1.67 -7.07
N HIS A 22 17.94 -1.30 -8.30
CA HIS A 22 19.31 -1.45 -8.84
C HIS A 22 20.19 -0.22 -8.58
N GLY A 23 19.73 0.76 -7.82
CA GLY A 23 20.48 1.96 -7.49
C GLY A 23 20.61 2.98 -8.63
N GLU A 24 19.85 2.84 -9.71
CA GLU A 24 19.90 3.75 -10.87
C GLU A 24 19.14 5.06 -10.65
N LEU A 25 18.13 5.04 -9.77
CA LEU A 25 17.31 6.19 -9.40
C LEU A 25 17.11 6.21 -7.90
N ASP A 26 16.94 7.42 -7.36
CA ASP A 26 16.42 7.57 -6.00
C ASP A 26 14.93 7.27 -5.98
N ASP A 27 14.47 6.63 -4.90
CA ASP A 27 13.05 6.43 -4.67
C ASP A 27 12.38 7.78 -4.36
N GLY A 28 11.49 8.24 -5.24
CA GLY A 28 10.76 9.49 -5.06
C GLY A 28 9.45 9.36 -4.32
N THR A 29 8.88 8.16 -4.21
CA THR A 29 7.56 7.95 -3.64
C THR A 29 7.58 7.39 -2.21
N GLY A 30 8.62 6.68 -1.81
CA GLY A 30 8.75 6.15 -0.45
C GLY A 30 8.65 7.23 0.62
N PRO A 31 9.44 8.32 0.53
CA PRO A 31 9.32 9.44 1.47
C PRO A 31 7.94 10.08 1.48
N LEU A 32 7.29 10.21 0.32
CA LEU A 32 5.95 10.78 0.23
C LEU A 32 4.91 9.91 0.95
N VAL A 33 4.91 8.60 0.69
CA VAL A 33 3.98 7.67 1.36
C VAL A 33 4.22 7.67 2.87
N THR A 34 5.49 7.64 3.27
CA THR A 34 5.88 7.69 4.69
C THR A 34 5.31 8.93 5.37
N GLU A 35 5.49 10.11 4.78
CA GLU A 35 4.95 11.35 5.30
C GLU A 35 3.42 11.31 5.43
N LEU A 36 2.73 10.84 4.40
CA LEU A 36 1.27 10.75 4.42
C LEU A 36 0.75 9.74 5.45
N LEU A 37 1.45 8.63 5.66
CA LEU A 37 1.12 7.66 6.70
C LEU A 37 1.32 8.25 8.10
N GLU A 38 2.42 8.95 8.33
CA GLU A 38 2.70 9.62 9.61
C GLU A 38 1.66 10.69 9.91
N GLU A 39 1.28 11.49 8.93
CA GLU A 39 0.20 12.48 9.06
C GLU A 39 -1.14 11.82 9.41
N ALA A 40 -1.39 10.62 8.90
CA ALA A 40 -2.60 9.84 9.20
C ALA A 40 -2.59 9.21 10.59
N GLY A 41 -1.45 9.18 11.28
CA GLY A 41 -1.32 8.63 12.62
C GLY A 41 -0.62 7.29 12.72
N PHE A 42 0.02 6.81 11.64
CA PHE A 42 0.81 5.59 11.68
C PHE A 42 2.23 5.83 12.15
N VAL A 43 2.80 4.83 12.82
CA VAL A 43 4.24 4.72 12.99
C VAL A 43 4.77 3.89 11.83
N VAL A 44 5.62 4.49 11.01
CA VAL A 44 6.16 3.81 9.82
C VAL A 44 7.45 3.11 10.21
N ASP A 45 7.46 1.77 10.12
CA ASP A 45 8.63 0.96 10.46
C ASP A 45 9.76 1.12 9.46
N GLY A 46 9.42 1.44 8.22
CA GLY A 46 10.41 1.65 7.18
C GLY A 46 9.80 1.67 5.79
N SER A 47 10.66 1.92 4.83
CA SER A 47 10.36 1.84 3.41
C SER A 47 11.42 0.95 2.76
N VAL A 48 10.98 -0.10 2.07
CA VAL A 48 11.89 -1.01 1.36
C VAL A 48 11.64 -0.89 -0.14
N VAL A 49 12.70 -1.00 -0.92
CA VAL A 49 12.63 -0.95 -2.38
C VAL A 49 12.98 -2.32 -2.92
N VAL A 50 12.11 -2.87 -3.76
CA VAL A 50 12.30 -4.20 -4.36
C VAL A 50 12.13 -4.11 -5.87
N ALA A 51 12.78 -5.05 -6.59
CA ALA A 51 12.58 -5.20 -8.02
C ALA A 51 11.17 -5.74 -8.33
N GLY A 52 10.70 -5.50 -9.55
CA GLY A 52 9.41 -6.00 -10.04
C GLY A 52 9.43 -7.50 -10.34
N GLU A 53 9.88 -8.29 -9.37
CA GLU A 53 9.94 -9.75 -9.42
C GLU A 53 8.95 -10.33 -8.42
N LEU A 54 8.20 -11.35 -8.86
CA LEU A 54 7.17 -11.98 -8.03
C LEU A 54 7.71 -12.41 -6.66
N VAL A 55 8.87 -13.06 -6.64
CA VAL A 55 9.47 -13.59 -5.40
C VAL A 55 9.91 -12.46 -4.47
N ASP A 56 10.51 -11.40 -5.01
CA ASP A 56 11.01 -10.27 -4.21
C ASP A 56 9.85 -9.52 -3.54
N ILE A 57 8.79 -9.26 -4.29
CA ILE A 57 7.60 -8.60 -3.76
C ILE A 57 6.93 -9.47 -2.71
N ARG A 58 6.73 -10.74 -3.00
CA ARG A 58 6.10 -11.68 -2.06
C ARG A 58 6.89 -11.80 -0.76
N ASN A 59 8.21 -11.88 -0.85
CA ASN A 59 9.07 -11.98 0.33
C ASN A 59 8.96 -10.72 1.20
N ALA A 60 8.92 -9.53 0.60
CA ALA A 60 8.73 -8.28 1.34
C ALA A 60 7.38 -8.25 2.06
N LEU A 61 6.30 -8.69 1.37
CA LEU A 61 4.97 -8.76 1.96
C LEU A 61 4.91 -9.77 3.12
N ASN A 62 5.46 -10.96 2.92
CA ASN A 62 5.48 -12.00 3.96
C ASN A 62 6.28 -11.54 5.19
N THR A 63 7.40 -10.89 4.99
CA THR A 63 8.21 -10.35 6.09
C THR A 63 7.42 -9.34 6.91
N ALA A 64 6.69 -8.45 6.25
CA ALA A 64 5.84 -7.46 6.91
C ALA A 64 4.71 -8.13 7.71
N VAL A 65 4.03 -9.11 7.12
CA VAL A 65 2.93 -9.85 7.78
C VAL A 65 3.44 -10.61 9.00
N ILE A 66 4.57 -11.31 8.87
CA ILE A 66 5.21 -12.02 9.99
C ILE A 66 5.62 -11.04 11.09
N GLY A 67 6.10 -9.85 10.71
CA GLY A 67 6.46 -8.79 11.64
C GLY A 67 5.28 -8.13 12.35
N GLY A 68 4.05 -8.45 11.94
CA GLY A 68 2.84 -8.00 12.62
C GLY A 68 2.47 -6.53 12.39
N VAL A 69 2.91 -5.93 11.28
CA VAL A 69 2.46 -4.57 10.95
C VAL A 69 0.95 -4.57 10.66
N ASP A 70 0.31 -3.45 10.93
CA ASP A 70 -1.14 -3.29 10.71
C ASP A 70 -1.47 -2.99 9.25
N LEU A 71 -0.58 -2.27 8.57
CA LEU A 71 -0.79 -1.84 7.19
C LEU A 71 0.50 -1.97 6.38
N VAL A 72 0.40 -2.55 5.19
CA VAL A 72 1.43 -2.48 4.16
C VAL A 72 0.86 -1.74 2.96
N VAL A 73 1.54 -0.69 2.53
CA VAL A 73 1.23 0.02 1.29
C VAL A 73 2.33 -0.31 0.29
N THR A 74 1.96 -0.91 -0.84
CA THR A 74 2.88 -1.10 -1.96
C THR A 74 2.67 -0.01 -2.99
N VAL A 75 3.73 0.40 -3.66
CA VAL A 75 3.69 1.42 -4.71
C VAL A 75 4.39 0.90 -5.95
N GLY A 76 3.68 0.86 -7.07
CA GLY A 76 4.22 0.42 -8.35
C GLY A 76 3.85 -1.00 -8.74
N GLY A 77 4.12 -1.34 -9.96
CA GLY A 77 3.90 -2.69 -10.51
C GLY A 77 2.45 -3.09 -10.69
N THR A 78 1.52 -2.13 -10.78
CA THR A 78 0.08 -2.42 -10.84
C THR A 78 -0.54 -2.32 -12.24
N GLY A 79 0.24 -1.98 -13.26
CA GLY A 79 -0.24 -1.85 -14.63
C GLY A 79 -0.34 -3.18 -15.37
N VAL A 80 -0.32 -3.11 -16.70
CA VAL A 80 -0.53 -4.27 -17.58
C VAL A 80 0.73 -4.74 -18.33
N SER A 81 1.88 -4.11 -18.06
CA SER A 81 3.12 -4.54 -18.70
C SER A 81 3.64 -5.84 -18.08
N PRO A 82 4.51 -6.59 -18.82
CA PRO A 82 5.02 -7.88 -18.33
C PRO A 82 5.77 -7.79 -16.99
N ARG A 83 6.33 -6.62 -16.65
CA ARG A 83 7.05 -6.41 -15.38
C ARG A 83 6.12 -6.02 -14.22
N ASN A 84 4.83 -5.79 -14.50
CA ASN A 84 3.86 -5.41 -13.48
C ASN A 84 3.23 -6.65 -12.86
N VAL A 85 3.82 -7.15 -11.76
CA VAL A 85 3.41 -8.38 -11.09
C VAL A 85 3.05 -8.19 -9.62
N THR A 86 2.91 -6.94 -9.17
CA THR A 86 2.53 -6.65 -7.77
C THR A 86 1.18 -7.26 -7.40
N PRO A 87 0.12 -7.17 -8.23
CA PRO A 87 -1.15 -7.81 -7.90
C PRO A 87 -1.05 -9.33 -7.74
N GLU A 88 -0.29 -10.00 -8.61
CA GLU A 88 -0.09 -11.45 -8.56
C GLU A 88 0.66 -11.87 -7.30
N ALA A 89 1.72 -11.14 -6.94
CA ALA A 89 2.46 -11.38 -5.70
C ALA A 89 1.56 -11.15 -4.47
N THR A 90 0.77 -10.09 -4.49
CA THR A 90 -0.16 -9.76 -3.41
C THR A 90 -1.26 -10.81 -3.27
N ALA A 91 -1.85 -11.25 -4.38
CA ALA A 91 -2.89 -12.28 -4.37
C ALA A 91 -2.42 -13.58 -3.69
N GLY A 92 -1.15 -13.93 -3.87
CA GLY A 92 -0.55 -15.12 -3.26
C GLY A 92 -0.36 -15.03 -1.74
N VAL A 93 -0.43 -13.84 -1.17
CA VAL A 93 -0.23 -13.59 0.26
C VAL A 93 -1.56 -13.36 0.99
N LEU A 94 -2.58 -12.86 0.31
CA LEU A 94 -3.85 -12.51 0.94
C LEU A 94 -4.64 -13.75 1.37
N ASP A 95 -5.13 -13.73 2.62
CA ASP A 95 -6.10 -14.70 3.12
C ASP A 95 -7.51 -14.32 2.71
N GLN A 96 -7.78 -13.01 2.63
CA GLN A 96 -9.10 -12.47 2.37
C GLN A 96 -8.97 -11.20 1.53
N ARG A 97 -9.74 -11.10 0.47
CA ARG A 97 -9.80 -9.90 -0.33
C ARG A 97 -10.80 -8.91 0.25
N VAL A 98 -10.45 -7.62 0.21
CA VAL A 98 -11.32 -6.50 0.56
C VAL A 98 -11.39 -5.58 -0.66
N PRO A 99 -12.08 -5.98 -1.73
CA PRO A 99 -11.99 -5.30 -3.03
C PRO A 99 -12.52 -3.87 -3.02
N GLY A 100 -13.39 -3.53 -2.09
CA GLY A 100 -13.98 -2.19 -1.99
C GLY A 100 -12.94 -1.08 -1.81
N ILE A 101 -11.83 -1.36 -1.14
CA ILE A 101 -10.76 -0.36 -0.96
C ILE A 101 -10.10 -0.05 -2.31
N ALA A 102 -9.66 -1.08 -3.04
CA ALA A 102 -9.04 -0.92 -4.35
C ALA A 102 -10.01 -0.31 -5.37
N GLU A 103 -11.29 -0.68 -5.32
CA GLU A 103 -12.33 -0.09 -6.16
C GLU A 103 -12.52 1.40 -5.87
N ALA A 104 -12.55 1.79 -4.60
CA ALA A 104 -12.67 3.18 -4.19
C ALA A 104 -11.47 4.02 -4.66
N ILE A 105 -10.26 3.46 -4.57
CA ILE A 105 -9.03 4.12 -5.03
C ILE A 105 -9.10 4.33 -6.55
N ARG A 106 -9.50 3.33 -7.33
CA ARG A 106 -9.66 3.46 -8.79
C ARG A 106 -10.73 4.49 -9.15
N ALA A 107 -11.88 4.44 -8.48
CA ALA A 107 -12.97 5.38 -8.72
C ALA A 107 -12.55 6.83 -8.43
N SER A 108 -11.85 7.05 -7.33
CA SER A 108 -11.34 8.37 -6.95
C SER A 108 -10.33 8.89 -7.98
N GLY A 109 -9.40 8.05 -8.43
CA GLY A 109 -8.44 8.43 -9.46
C GLY A 109 -9.09 8.82 -10.77
N LEU A 110 -10.08 8.05 -11.23
CA LEU A 110 -10.83 8.38 -12.45
C LEU A 110 -11.62 9.68 -12.30
N ALA A 111 -12.26 9.90 -11.15
CA ALA A 111 -12.99 11.14 -10.86
C ALA A 111 -12.07 12.37 -10.83
N ALA A 112 -10.82 12.19 -10.43
CA ALA A 112 -9.80 13.23 -10.44
C ALA A 112 -9.18 13.49 -11.84
N GLY A 113 -9.63 12.77 -12.86
CA GLY A 113 -9.16 12.92 -14.24
C GLY A 113 -7.94 12.08 -14.60
N ALA A 114 -7.52 11.16 -13.74
CA ALA A 114 -6.40 10.25 -14.01
C ALA A 114 -6.90 9.02 -14.78
N ALA A 115 -6.89 9.10 -16.11
CA ALA A 115 -7.36 8.00 -16.97
C ALA A 115 -6.66 6.67 -16.67
N ASP A 116 -5.37 6.71 -16.33
CA ASP A 116 -4.57 5.53 -16.01
C ASP A 116 -5.04 4.80 -14.74
N ALA A 117 -5.81 5.46 -13.89
CA ALA A 117 -6.41 4.83 -12.71
C ALA A 117 -7.27 3.62 -13.11
N GLY A 118 -7.96 3.69 -14.26
CA GLY A 118 -8.75 2.57 -14.78
C GLY A 118 -7.92 1.38 -15.25
N LEU A 119 -6.62 1.56 -15.45
CA LEU A 119 -5.71 0.50 -15.87
C LEU A 119 -4.99 -0.16 -14.67
N SER A 120 -5.15 0.36 -13.48
CA SER A 120 -4.57 -0.23 -12.29
C SER A 120 -5.27 -1.54 -11.94
N ARG A 121 -4.48 -2.60 -11.77
CA ARG A 121 -4.94 -3.91 -11.31
C ARG A 121 -4.67 -4.13 -9.82
N GLY A 122 -4.39 -3.05 -9.10
CA GLY A 122 -4.07 -3.08 -7.67
C GLY A 122 -5.12 -3.80 -6.85
N LEU A 123 -4.66 -4.53 -5.84
CA LEU A 123 -5.49 -5.29 -4.91
C LEU A 123 -5.49 -4.64 -3.52
N SER A 124 -6.48 -5.01 -2.75
CA SER A 124 -6.55 -4.72 -1.33
C SER A 124 -7.10 -5.94 -0.59
N GLY A 125 -6.57 -6.22 0.58
CA GLY A 125 -7.01 -7.37 1.35
C GLY A 125 -6.21 -7.57 2.62
N VAL A 126 -6.50 -8.66 3.30
CA VAL A 126 -5.94 -8.98 4.61
C VAL A 126 -5.10 -10.24 4.52
N SER A 127 -3.94 -10.22 5.17
CA SER A 127 -3.10 -11.37 5.41
C SER A 127 -2.75 -11.40 6.91
N GLY A 128 -3.21 -12.44 7.60
CA GLY A 128 -3.13 -12.45 9.07
C GLY A 128 -3.89 -11.26 9.66
N SER A 129 -3.21 -10.41 10.40
CA SER A 129 -3.76 -9.17 10.96
C SER A 129 -3.31 -7.92 10.20
N THR A 130 -2.75 -8.09 9.01
CA THR A 130 -2.19 -7.00 8.19
C THR A 130 -3.10 -6.67 7.02
N LEU A 131 -3.48 -5.40 6.88
CA LEU A 131 -4.10 -4.90 5.65
C LEU A 131 -2.99 -4.62 4.63
N VAL A 132 -3.13 -5.14 3.42
CA VAL A 132 -2.22 -4.90 2.29
C VAL A 132 -2.98 -4.15 1.21
N VAL A 133 -2.43 -3.02 0.76
CA VAL A 133 -3.04 -2.17 -0.29
C VAL A 133 -1.99 -1.82 -1.35
N ASN A 134 -2.32 -2.08 -2.60
CA ASN A 134 -1.47 -1.70 -3.73
C ASN A 134 -1.86 -0.31 -4.25
N LEU A 135 -0.87 0.56 -4.49
CA LEU A 135 -1.03 1.86 -5.13
C LEU A 135 -0.22 1.91 -6.43
N ALA A 136 -0.71 2.68 -7.39
CA ALA A 136 0.03 2.99 -8.61
C ALA A 136 1.20 3.94 -8.30
N SER A 137 2.18 4.00 -9.21
CA SER A 137 3.49 4.60 -8.91
C SER A 137 3.60 6.11 -9.06
N SER A 138 2.64 6.80 -9.66
CA SER A 138 2.73 8.26 -9.80
C SER A 138 2.50 8.96 -8.46
N ARG A 139 3.12 10.13 -8.29
CA ARG A 139 2.92 10.94 -7.08
C ARG A 139 1.45 11.32 -6.89
N ALA A 140 0.76 11.66 -7.99
CA ALA A 140 -0.67 11.96 -7.95
C ALA A 140 -1.50 10.76 -7.51
N ALA A 141 -1.20 9.56 -8.01
CA ALA A 141 -1.88 8.33 -7.60
C ALA A 141 -1.63 8.01 -6.12
N VAL A 142 -0.41 8.23 -5.64
CA VAL A 142 -0.08 8.03 -4.22
C VAL A 142 -0.88 8.99 -3.34
N ARG A 143 -0.91 10.28 -3.67
CA ARG A 143 -1.66 11.29 -2.90
C ARG A 143 -3.15 10.98 -2.87
N ASP A 144 -3.73 10.70 -4.03
CA ASP A 144 -5.15 10.40 -4.15
C ASP A 144 -5.51 9.07 -3.47
N GLY A 145 -4.67 8.05 -3.68
CA GLY A 145 -4.86 6.74 -3.06
C GLY A 145 -4.79 6.80 -1.54
N MET A 146 -3.84 7.53 -0.99
CA MET A 146 -3.73 7.70 0.46
C MET A 146 -4.91 8.49 1.04
N ALA A 147 -5.37 9.53 0.35
CA ALA A 147 -6.53 10.31 0.78
C ALA A 147 -7.81 9.45 0.82
N THR A 148 -7.93 8.50 -0.10
CA THR A 148 -9.07 7.56 -0.15
C THR A 148 -8.94 6.48 0.92
N LEU A 149 -7.74 5.94 1.11
CA LEU A 149 -7.46 4.84 2.03
C LEU A 149 -7.61 5.25 3.49
N THR A 150 -7.08 6.41 3.86
CA THR A 150 -6.96 6.84 5.26
C THR A 150 -8.28 6.78 6.04
N PRO A 151 -9.42 7.27 5.51
CA PRO A 151 -10.69 7.19 6.24
C PRO A 151 -11.19 5.76 6.48
N LEU A 152 -10.77 4.78 5.67
CA LEU A 152 -11.22 3.39 5.74
C LEU A 152 -10.37 2.54 6.69
N VAL A 153 -9.10 2.89 6.80
CA VAL A 153 -8.09 2.06 7.47
C VAL A 153 -8.36 1.92 8.97
N GLY A 154 -8.68 3.01 9.64
CA GLY A 154 -8.92 2.98 11.08
C GLY A 154 -10.02 2.00 11.46
N ARG A 155 -11.12 2.01 10.73
CA ARG A 155 -12.25 1.10 10.94
C ARG A 155 -11.85 -0.35 10.69
N LEU A 156 -11.10 -0.61 9.62
CA LEU A 156 -10.67 -1.96 9.28
C LEU A 156 -9.71 -2.52 10.33
N ILE A 157 -8.77 -1.72 10.80
CA ILE A 157 -7.83 -2.14 11.86
C ILE A 157 -8.58 -2.48 13.15
N GLU A 158 -9.58 -1.69 13.53
CA GLU A 158 -10.42 -2.00 14.67
C GLU A 158 -11.13 -3.35 14.52
N GLU A 159 -11.68 -3.62 13.36
CA GLU A 159 -12.33 -4.92 13.09
C GLU A 159 -11.34 -6.08 13.13
N LEU A 160 -10.13 -5.90 12.59
CA LEU A 160 -9.09 -6.93 12.62
C LEU A 160 -8.59 -7.25 14.02
N SER A 161 -8.57 -6.26 14.91
CA SER A 161 -8.15 -6.46 16.30
C SER A 161 -9.22 -7.13 17.17
N GLY A 162 -10.44 -7.28 16.65
CA GLY A 162 -11.58 -7.81 17.40
C GLY A 162 -12.11 -6.83 18.46
N LEU A 163 -11.69 -5.58 18.43
CA LEU A 163 -12.21 -4.52 19.28
C LEU A 163 -13.44 -3.92 18.60
N GLU A 164 -14.61 -4.28 19.09
CA GLU A 164 -15.87 -3.65 18.68
C GLU A 164 -16.14 -2.40 19.53
#